data_a925e1de675b6022affc33936a5a5e92
#
_entry.id   a925e1de675b6022affc33936a5a5e92
#
_cell.length_a   1.000
_cell.length_b   1.000
_cell.length_c   1.000
_cell.angle_alpha   90.00
_cell.angle_beta   90.00
_cell.angle_gamma   90.00
#
_symmetry.space_group_name_H-M   'P 1'
#
loop_
_entity.id
_entity.type
_entity.pdbx_description
1 polymer ?
#
loop_
_entity_poly.entity_id
_entity_poly.type
_entity_poly.pdbx_seq_one_letter_code
_entity_poly.pdbx_strand_id
1 'polypeptide(L)'
;ISVFNSNPDIVMVGFRVHVGNTSASHIPSSISIFQRVVKFDEGMRSWYDIPFTVAESLLADEEFTISVGPTFNGSTLPRIDSLEVYGRAKDEFDWKEKMDAVLDMEARVLGSNSSLSGSAKKRRSIQSAPIQEQVIADGLRLITKFYSSCKQQDCSRFEEARIELEKLKCKPLLETIFECDREPILQASASRVLQAVFPKKEIYHQ
;
A
#
# COMPACT_ATOMS: atom_id res chain seq x y z
N ILE A 1 -11.02 -11.07 7.97
CA ILE A 1 -10.97 -11.52 6.58
C ILE A 1 -9.62 -12.20 6.40
N SER A 2 -9.62 -13.48 6.02
CA SER A 2 -8.38 -14.20 5.69
C SER A 2 -8.21 -14.26 4.17
N VAL A 3 -7.01 -14.03 3.73
CA VAL A 3 -6.60 -14.04 2.32
C VAL A 3 -5.53 -15.10 2.16
N PHE A 4 -5.73 -16.02 1.23
CA PHE A 4 -4.84 -17.13 0.98
C PHE A 4 -4.17 -16.99 -0.38
N ASN A 5 -2.87 -17.26 -0.43
CA ASN A 5 -2.12 -17.32 -1.67
C ASN A 5 -2.25 -18.74 -2.26
N SER A 6 -2.92 -18.86 -3.38
CA SER A 6 -3.05 -20.15 -4.09
C SER A 6 -1.95 -20.40 -5.11
N ASN A 7 -1.08 -19.42 -5.36
CA ASN A 7 0.01 -19.54 -6.34
C ASN A 7 1.37 -19.49 -5.62
N PRO A 8 2.10 -20.61 -5.54
CA PRO A 8 3.37 -20.67 -4.83
C PRO A 8 4.51 -19.85 -5.47
N ASP A 9 4.35 -19.44 -6.73
CA ASP A 9 5.36 -18.65 -7.47
C ASP A 9 5.20 -17.16 -7.29
N ILE A 10 4.16 -16.72 -6.56
CA ILE A 10 3.85 -15.31 -6.32
C ILE A 10 3.99 -15.00 -4.83
N VAL A 11 4.55 -13.85 -4.50
CA VAL A 11 4.51 -13.24 -3.18
C VAL A 11 3.50 -12.10 -3.15
N MET A 12 2.67 -12.01 -2.11
CA MET A 12 1.74 -10.90 -1.93
C MET A 12 2.49 -9.67 -1.45
N VAL A 13 2.32 -8.53 -2.14
CA VAL A 13 3.06 -7.28 -1.87
C VAL A 13 2.15 -6.16 -1.36
N GLY A 14 0.87 -6.42 -1.22
CA GLY A 14 -0.09 -5.45 -0.70
C GLY A 14 -1.49 -5.71 -1.19
N PHE A 15 -2.41 -4.86 -0.77
CA PHE A 15 -3.80 -4.91 -1.21
C PHE A 15 -4.42 -3.51 -1.26
N ARG A 16 -5.53 -3.41 -1.94
CA ARG A 16 -6.41 -2.25 -1.95
C ARG A 16 -7.76 -2.62 -1.37
N VAL A 17 -8.35 -1.71 -0.64
CA VAL A 17 -9.69 -1.89 -0.09
C VAL A 17 -10.58 -0.71 -0.45
N HIS A 18 -11.80 -0.99 -0.88
CA HIS A 18 -12.83 0.00 -1.14
C HIS A 18 -13.89 -0.06 -0.07
N VAL A 19 -14.31 1.09 0.42
CA VAL A 19 -15.34 1.25 1.44
C VAL A 19 -16.32 2.36 1.06
N GLY A 20 -17.54 2.29 1.61
CA GLY A 20 -18.54 3.34 1.49
C GLY A 20 -19.42 3.27 0.24
N ASN A 21 -19.43 2.16 -0.50
CA ASN A 21 -20.25 2.02 -1.69
C ASN A 21 -21.75 1.94 -1.38
N THR A 22 -22.12 1.16 -0.36
CA THR A 22 -23.52 0.96 0.03
C THR A 22 -24.04 2.13 0.85
N SER A 23 -23.29 2.52 1.89
CA SER A 23 -23.62 3.64 2.78
C SER A 23 -22.39 4.06 3.59
N ALA A 24 -22.27 5.35 3.81
CA ALA A 24 -21.22 5.90 4.68
C ALA A 24 -21.28 5.38 6.12
N SER A 25 -22.47 4.99 6.60
CA SER A 25 -22.64 4.45 7.96
C SER A 25 -22.00 3.07 8.17
N HIS A 26 -21.67 2.35 7.11
CA HIS A 26 -21.00 1.04 7.16
C HIS A 26 -19.49 1.10 7.01
N ILE A 27 -18.92 2.29 6.86
CA ILE A 27 -17.47 2.46 6.75
C ILE A 27 -16.84 2.10 8.10
N PRO A 28 -15.88 1.15 8.13
CA PRO A 28 -15.12 0.88 9.33
C PRO A 28 -14.23 2.08 9.68
N SER A 29 -14.01 2.33 10.95
CA SER A 29 -13.08 3.38 11.39
C SER A 29 -11.61 3.02 11.10
N SER A 30 -11.32 1.74 11.03
CA SER A 30 -9.97 1.23 10.77
C SER A 30 -9.98 -0.22 10.36
N ILE A 31 -8.86 -0.65 9.78
CA ILE A 31 -8.48 -2.07 9.68
C ILE A 31 -7.14 -2.27 10.36
N SER A 32 -6.91 -3.48 10.85
CA SER A 32 -5.60 -3.88 11.38
C SER A 32 -5.05 -5.02 10.54
N ILE A 33 -3.76 -4.93 10.21
CA ILE A 33 -3.03 -5.95 9.49
C ILE A 33 -1.61 -6.05 10.06
N PHE A 34 -1.14 -7.26 10.30
CA PHE A 34 0.10 -7.53 11.03
C PHE A 34 0.10 -6.75 12.36
N GLN A 35 1.00 -5.80 12.53
CA GLN A 35 1.10 -4.99 13.75
C GLN A 35 0.74 -3.52 13.53
N ARG A 36 0.10 -3.17 12.41
CA ARG A 36 -0.28 -1.79 12.11
C ARG A 36 -1.77 -1.62 11.94
N VAL A 37 -2.23 -0.42 12.24
CA VAL A 37 -3.62 0.01 12.08
C VAL A 37 -3.68 1.06 10.98
N VAL A 38 -4.55 0.82 9.98
CA VAL A 38 -4.86 1.78 8.93
C VAL A 38 -6.22 2.40 9.25
N LYS A 39 -6.26 3.72 9.44
CA LYS A 39 -7.49 4.48 9.71
C LYS A 39 -8.13 4.91 8.40
N PHE A 40 -9.45 4.88 8.38
CA PHE A 40 -10.25 5.38 7.27
C PHE A 40 -10.83 6.76 7.60
N ASP A 41 -11.28 7.47 6.58
CA ASP A 41 -11.91 8.77 6.75
C ASP A 41 -13.43 8.61 6.93
N GLU A 42 -13.98 9.31 7.90
CA GLU A 42 -15.41 9.25 8.21
C GLU A 42 -16.24 9.75 7.03
N GLY A 43 -17.24 8.96 6.64
CA GLY A 43 -18.19 9.32 5.61
C GLY A 43 -17.63 9.35 4.18
N MET A 44 -16.36 9.05 3.99
CA MET A 44 -15.71 9.13 2.68
C MET A 44 -15.73 7.78 1.96
N ARG A 45 -16.42 7.74 0.81
CA ARG A 45 -16.29 6.64 -0.13
C ARG A 45 -14.93 6.71 -0.82
N SER A 46 -14.04 5.76 -0.58
CA SER A 46 -12.68 5.79 -1.15
C SER A 46 -12.04 4.42 -1.27
N TRP A 47 -11.01 4.38 -2.10
CA TRP A 47 -10.02 3.31 -2.13
C TRP A 47 -8.86 3.66 -1.21
N TYR A 48 -8.39 2.66 -0.48
CA TYR A 48 -7.20 2.76 0.36
C TYR A 48 -6.17 1.73 -0.12
N ASP A 49 -4.98 2.21 -0.44
CA ASP A 49 -3.86 1.39 -0.87
C ASP A 49 -2.99 1.04 0.34
N ILE A 50 -2.77 -0.25 0.55
CA ILE A 50 -2.03 -0.77 1.69
C ILE A 50 -0.86 -1.63 1.16
N PRO A 51 0.27 -1.01 0.79
CA PRO A 51 1.47 -1.73 0.40
C PRO A 51 2.08 -2.43 1.62
N PHE A 52 2.67 -3.60 1.38
CA PHE A 52 3.43 -4.33 2.38
C PHE A 52 4.89 -3.90 2.40
N THR A 53 5.48 -3.88 3.57
CA THR A 53 6.94 -3.89 3.70
C THR A 53 7.49 -5.24 3.25
N VAL A 54 8.80 -5.32 3.02
CA VAL A 54 9.46 -6.60 2.71
C VAL A 54 9.14 -7.66 3.75
N ALA A 55 9.25 -7.30 5.04
CA ALA A 55 8.94 -8.25 6.14
C ALA A 55 7.48 -8.69 6.13
N GLU A 56 6.53 -7.78 5.89
CA GLU A 56 5.11 -8.12 5.78
C GLU A 56 4.82 -9.02 4.57
N SER A 57 5.49 -8.78 3.43
CA SER A 57 5.37 -9.62 2.24
C SER A 57 5.89 -11.04 2.47
N LEU A 58 6.99 -11.19 3.21
CA LEU A 58 7.52 -12.50 3.59
C LEU A 58 6.59 -13.23 4.58
N LEU A 59 5.98 -12.49 5.51
CA LEU A 59 4.99 -13.05 6.44
C LEU A 59 3.68 -13.44 5.75
N ALA A 60 3.33 -12.75 4.66
CA ALA A 60 2.11 -12.97 3.88
C ALA A 60 2.28 -14.06 2.81
N ASP A 61 3.38 -14.81 2.75
CA ASP A 61 3.67 -15.71 1.63
C ASP A 61 2.56 -16.73 1.37
N GLU A 62 1.99 -17.32 2.42
CA GLU A 62 0.88 -18.26 2.31
C GLU A 62 -0.48 -17.64 2.60
N GLU A 63 -0.57 -16.83 3.67
CA GLU A 63 -1.81 -16.19 4.09
C GLU A 63 -1.56 -14.92 4.90
N PHE A 64 -2.55 -14.03 4.91
CA PHE A 64 -2.63 -12.94 5.87
C PHE A 64 -4.06 -12.66 6.30
N THR A 65 -4.23 -12.05 7.47
CA THR A 65 -5.54 -11.72 8.03
C THR A 65 -5.70 -10.22 8.21
N ILE A 66 -6.83 -9.70 7.74
CA ILE A 66 -7.28 -8.33 7.96
C ILE A 66 -8.34 -8.35 9.05
N SER A 67 -8.10 -7.67 10.16
CA SER A 67 -9.10 -7.43 11.18
C SER A 67 -9.82 -6.11 10.88
N VAL A 68 -11.14 -6.15 10.77
CA VAL A 68 -11.97 -4.98 10.46
C VAL A 68 -12.46 -4.39 11.78
N GLY A 69 -12.18 -3.10 12.00
CA GLY A 69 -12.62 -2.37 13.16
C GLY A 69 -14.12 -2.02 13.13
N PRO A 70 -14.67 -1.44 14.20
CA PRO A 70 -16.06 -0.99 14.25
C PRO A 70 -16.28 0.18 13.29
N THR A 71 -17.53 0.45 12.97
CA THR A 71 -17.93 1.68 12.27
C THR A 71 -17.74 2.91 13.15
N PHE A 72 -17.69 4.10 12.55
CA PHE A 72 -17.49 5.36 13.31
C PHE A 72 -18.56 5.59 14.39
N ASN A 73 -19.79 5.22 14.12
CA ASN A 73 -20.91 5.34 15.07
C ASN A 73 -21.09 4.11 15.99
N GLY A 74 -20.38 3.02 15.71
CA GLY A 74 -20.46 1.76 16.45
C GLY A 74 -21.81 1.02 16.41
N SER A 75 -22.79 1.56 15.68
CA SER A 75 -24.17 1.04 15.66
C SER A 75 -24.49 0.15 14.46
N THR A 76 -23.66 0.18 13.42
CA THR A 76 -23.83 -0.59 12.21
C THR A 76 -22.70 -1.60 12.03
N LEU A 77 -22.95 -2.67 11.30
CA LEU A 77 -21.91 -3.64 10.95
C LEU A 77 -20.97 -3.04 9.90
N PRO A 78 -19.65 -3.10 10.09
CA PRO A 78 -18.68 -2.61 9.12
C PRO A 78 -18.75 -3.44 7.83
N ARG A 79 -18.58 -2.76 6.69
CA ARG A 79 -18.53 -3.39 5.37
C ARG A 79 -17.30 -2.93 4.59
N ILE A 80 -16.68 -3.90 3.96
CA ILE A 80 -15.69 -3.72 2.90
C ILE A 80 -16.38 -4.09 1.59
N ASP A 81 -16.40 -3.17 0.64
CA ASP A 81 -17.12 -3.35 -0.63
C ASP A 81 -16.29 -4.12 -1.65
N SER A 82 -14.99 -3.93 -1.62
CA SER A 82 -14.05 -4.62 -2.49
C SER A 82 -12.68 -4.76 -1.84
N LEU A 83 -12.02 -5.86 -2.15
CA LEU A 83 -10.64 -6.14 -1.78
C LEU A 83 -9.90 -6.63 -3.03
N GLU A 84 -8.76 -6.03 -3.31
CA GLU A 84 -7.86 -6.41 -4.41
C GLU A 84 -6.48 -6.69 -3.84
N VAL A 85 -5.95 -7.86 -4.12
CA VAL A 85 -4.63 -8.27 -3.65
C VAL A 85 -3.64 -8.20 -4.81
N TYR A 86 -2.47 -7.65 -4.55
CA TYR A 86 -1.40 -7.52 -5.52
C TYR A 86 -0.27 -8.48 -5.16
N GLY A 87 0.20 -9.17 -6.18
CA GLY A 87 1.30 -10.11 -6.08
C GLY A 87 2.42 -9.78 -7.06
N ARG A 88 3.59 -10.33 -6.78
CA ARG A 88 4.79 -10.26 -7.59
C ARG A 88 5.38 -11.65 -7.74
N ALA A 89 6.02 -11.93 -8.88
CA ALA A 89 6.76 -13.18 -9.03
C ALA A 89 7.89 -13.26 -7.99
N LYS A 90 8.09 -14.43 -7.39
CA LYS A 90 9.09 -14.62 -6.32
C LYS A 90 10.52 -14.34 -6.77
N ASP A 91 10.84 -14.61 -8.02
CA ASP A 91 12.13 -14.30 -8.64
C ASP A 91 12.35 -12.80 -8.82
N GLU A 92 11.32 -12.06 -9.26
CA GLU A 92 11.37 -10.59 -9.37
C GLU A 92 11.42 -9.88 -8.01
N PHE A 93 10.93 -10.55 -6.96
CA PHE A 93 10.93 -10.04 -5.59
C PHE A 93 12.23 -10.35 -4.85
N ASP A 94 13.11 -11.20 -5.40
CA ASP A 94 14.29 -11.77 -4.72
C ASP A 94 13.90 -12.48 -3.41
N TRP A 95 12.80 -13.22 -3.44
CA TRP A 95 12.17 -13.79 -2.23
C TRP A 95 13.14 -14.65 -1.43
N LYS A 96 13.93 -15.49 -2.10
CA LYS A 96 14.88 -16.40 -1.45
C LYS A 96 15.97 -15.63 -0.70
N GLU A 97 16.56 -14.63 -1.33
CA GLU A 97 17.64 -13.82 -0.72
C GLU A 97 17.12 -13.02 0.48
N LYS A 98 15.92 -12.44 0.35
CA LYS A 98 15.27 -11.69 1.43
C LYS A 98 14.89 -12.60 2.60
N MET A 99 14.41 -13.81 2.33
CA MET A 99 14.09 -14.81 3.37
C MET A 99 15.36 -15.30 4.07
N ASP A 100 16.42 -15.60 3.33
CA ASP A 100 17.70 -16.03 3.90
C ASP A 100 18.28 -14.92 4.81
N ALA A 101 18.16 -13.65 4.41
CA ALA A 101 18.61 -12.53 5.23
C ALA A 101 17.83 -12.38 6.55
N VAL A 102 16.52 -12.67 6.54
CA VAL A 102 15.70 -12.68 7.76
C VAL A 102 16.09 -13.82 8.68
N LEU A 103 16.27 -15.03 8.13
CA LEU A 103 16.70 -16.21 8.89
C LEU A 103 18.09 -16.03 9.51
N ASP A 104 19.02 -15.42 8.78
CA ASP A 104 20.35 -15.07 9.29
C ASP A 104 20.26 -14.05 10.44
N MET A 105 19.34 -13.08 10.35
CA MET A 105 19.12 -12.09 11.39
C MET A 105 18.53 -12.74 12.65
N GLU A 106 17.54 -13.64 12.51
CA GLU A 106 17.00 -14.43 13.61
C GLU A 106 18.08 -15.29 14.28
N ALA A 107 18.89 -16.00 13.50
CA ALA A 107 19.96 -16.82 14.02
C ALA A 107 20.98 -16.01 14.84
N ARG A 108 21.28 -14.78 14.41
CA ARG A 108 22.16 -13.84 15.16
C ARG A 108 21.50 -13.37 16.46
N VAL A 109 20.20 -13.08 16.46
CA VAL A 109 19.46 -12.65 17.64
C VAL A 109 19.33 -13.78 18.65
N LEU A 110 19.02 -15.00 18.21
CA LEU A 110 18.91 -16.18 19.06
C LEU A 110 20.26 -16.69 19.54
N GLY A 111 21.31 -16.59 18.70
CA GLY A 111 22.69 -16.97 19.06
C GLY A 111 23.38 -16.01 20.01
N SER A 112 22.97 -14.75 20.08
CA SER A 112 23.56 -13.73 20.97
C SER A 112 23.04 -13.76 22.41
N ASN A 113 22.10 -14.64 22.76
CA ASN A 113 21.69 -14.84 24.16
C ASN A 113 22.73 -15.62 24.99
N SER A 114 23.89 -15.96 24.44
CA SER A 114 24.97 -16.65 25.16
C SER A 114 26.21 -15.83 25.45
N SER A 115 26.24 -14.50 25.16
CA SER A 115 27.32 -13.63 25.61
C SER A 115 26.84 -12.22 25.89
N LEU A 116 26.67 -11.93 27.19
CA LEU A 116 26.63 -10.58 27.73
C LEU A 116 27.98 -9.90 27.49
N SER A 117 28.07 -8.96 26.58
CA SER A 117 28.90 -7.75 26.76
C SER A 117 28.70 -6.73 25.64
N GLY A 118 28.28 -5.56 26.04
CA GLY A 118 28.86 -4.31 25.56
C GLY A 118 28.43 -3.71 24.22
N SER A 119 27.64 -2.67 24.34
CA SER A 119 27.78 -1.42 23.60
C SER A 119 27.27 -1.29 22.15
N ALA A 120 26.51 -0.28 22.07
CA ALA A 120 26.20 0.63 20.98
C ALA A 120 24.79 0.50 20.42
N LYS A 121 23.87 1.17 21.10
CA LYS A 121 22.65 1.71 20.46
C LYS A 121 23.06 2.61 19.31
N LYS A 122 23.17 2.05 18.11
CA LYS A 122 23.20 2.84 16.88
C LYS A 122 21.80 3.40 16.71
N ARG A 123 21.58 4.64 17.16
CA ARG A 123 20.42 5.44 16.77
C ARG A 123 20.35 5.37 15.25
N ARG A 124 19.31 4.69 14.72
CA ARG A 124 18.95 4.86 13.32
C ARG A 124 18.62 6.35 13.17
N SER A 125 19.54 7.11 12.57
CA SER A 125 19.20 8.41 12.03
C SER A 125 18.03 8.17 11.08
N ILE A 126 16.99 8.98 11.21
CA ILE A 126 15.94 9.09 10.20
C ILE A 126 16.69 9.58 8.96
N GLN A 127 17.08 8.65 8.10
CA GLN A 127 17.65 9.01 6.81
C GLN A 127 16.49 9.63 6.02
N SER A 128 16.66 10.92 5.69
CA SER A 128 15.79 11.55 4.71
C SER A 128 15.87 10.75 3.42
N ALA A 129 14.72 10.54 2.78
CA ALA A 129 14.64 9.84 1.50
C ALA A 129 15.66 10.40 0.51
N PRO A 130 16.25 9.57 -0.36
CA PRO A 130 17.18 10.03 -1.38
C PRO A 130 16.59 11.21 -2.15
N ILE A 131 17.42 12.20 -2.48
CA ILE A 131 16.98 13.45 -3.15
C ILE A 131 16.15 13.14 -4.41
N GLN A 132 16.52 12.11 -5.16
CA GLN A 132 15.80 11.69 -6.35
C GLN A 132 14.37 11.28 -6.04
N GLU A 133 14.14 10.51 -4.99
CA GLU A 133 12.80 10.05 -4.62
C GLU A 133 11.94 11.16 -4.05
N GLN A 134 12.53 12.13 -3.36
CA GLN A 134 11.84 13.35 -2.95
C GLN A 134 11.38 14.18 -4.15
N VAL A 135 12.24 14.36 -5.15
CA VAL A 135 11.89 15.10 -6.38
C VAL A 135 10.75 14.41 -7.14
N ILE A 136 10.79 13.08 -7.25
CA ILE A 136 9.71 12.31 -7.87
C ILE A 136 8.42 12.44 -7.06
N ALA A 137 8.49 12.31 -5.73
CA ALA A 137 7.32 12.46 -4.86
C ALA A 137 6.70 13.85 -4.94
N ASP A 138 7.50 14.91 -5.03
CA ASP A 138 7.02 16.27 -5.21
C ASP A 138 6.42 16.49 -6.59
N GLY A 139 6.98 15.87 -7.64
CA GLY A 139 6.38 15.82 -8.97
C GLY A 139 5.01 15.17 -8.97
N LEU A 140 4.86 14.02 -8.31
CA LEU A 140 3.57 13.35 -8.15
C LEU A 140 2.56 14.17 -7.34
N ARG A 141 3.00 14.92 -6.34
CA ARG A 141 2.14 15.87 -5.59
C ARG A 141 1.64 17.01 -6.47
N LEU A 142 2.48 17.55 -7.36
CA LEU A 142 2.06 18.58 -8.32
C LEU A 142 1.03 18.03 -9.30
N ILE A 143 1.24 16.82 -9.81
CA ILE A 143 0.28 16.11 -10.67
C ILE A 143 -1.05 15.92 -9.93
N THR A 144 -1.03 15.48 -8.68
CA THR A 144 -2.24 15.34 -7.86
C THR A 144 -3.01 16.67 -7.74
N LYS A 145 -2.30 17.76 -7.46
CA LYS A 145 -2.91 19.10 -7.40
C LYS A 145 -3.52 19.52 -8.74
N PHE A 146 -2.81 19.27 -9.83
CA PHE A 146 -3.29 19.57 -11.17
C PHE A 146 -4.62 18.83 -11.46
N TYR A 147 -4.67 17.52 -11.26
CA TYR A 147 -5.88 16.74 -11.47
C TYR A 147 -7.03 17.15 -10.54
N SER A 148 -6.74 17.46 -9.29
CA SER A 148 -7.77 17.95 -8.35
C SER A 148 -8.34 19.29 -8.76
N SER A 149 -7.52 20.19 -9.31
CA SER A 149 -7.96 21.49 -9.81
C SER A 149 -8.76 21.36 -11.11
N CYS A 150 -8.34 20.49 -12.02
CA CYS A 150 -9.01 20.29 -13.31
C CYS A 150 -10.42 19.71 -13.17
N LYS A 151 -10.69 18.88 -12.16
CA LYS A 151 -12.04 18.37 -11.86
C LYS A 151 -13.09 19.46 -11.65
N GLN A 152 -12.65 20.64 -11.22
CA GLN A 152 -13.55 21.78 -10.94
C GLN A 152 -13.80 22.66 -12.17
N GLN A 153 -13.02 22.51 -13.25
CA GLN A 153 -12.97 23.48 -14.36
C GLN A 153 -13.19 22.88 -15.76
N ASP A 154 -13.70 21.67 -15.90
CA ASP A 154 -13.98 21.04 -17.21
C ASP A 154 -12.78 21.12 -18.19
N CYS A 155 -11.63 20.60 -17.78
CA CYS A 155 -10.36 20.74 -18.49
C CYS A 155 -10.14 19.58 -19.49
N SER A 156 -10.09 19.88 -20.80
CA SER A 156 -9.83 18.90 -21.86
C SER A 156 -8.50 18.15 -21.67
N ARG A 157 -7.48 18.84 -21.17
CA ARG A 157 -6.17 18.23 -20.86
C ARG A 157 -6.23 17.18 -19.75
N PHE A 158 -7.20 17.30 -18.84
CA PHE A 158 -7.45 16.29 -17.81
C PHE A 158 -7.90 14.97 -18.45
N GLU A 159 -8.86 15.04 -19.38
CA GLU A 159 -9.37 13.84 -20.07
C GLU A 159 -8.31 13.19 -20.96
N GLU A 160 -7.50 13.97 -21.67
CA GLU A 160 -6.39 13.45 -22.47
C GLU A 160 -5.37 12.70 -21.60
N ALA A 161 -4.93 13.30 -20.50
CA ALA A 161 -3.98 12.66 -19.60
C ALA A 161 -4.58 11.45 -18.88
N ARG A 162 -5.89 11.48 -18.56
CA ARG A 162 -6.62 10.34 -18.00
C ARG A 162 -6.64 9.17 -18.98
N ILE A 163 -6.96 9.44 -20.25
CA ILE A 163 -6.97 8.42 -21.31
C ILE A 163 -5.59 7.79 -21.49
N GLU A 164 -4.52 8.58 -21.47
CA GLU A 164 -3.16 8.05 -21.57
C GLU A 164 -2.79 7.15 -20.39
N LEU A 165 -3.11 7.56 -19.17
CA LEU A 165 -2.90 6.71 -17.98
C LEU A 165 -3.75 5.42 -18.01
N GLU A 166 -4.97 5.51 -18.54
CA GLU A 166 -5.85 4.35 -18.72
C GLU A 166 -5.28 3.37 -19.75
N LYS A 167 -4.74 3.85 -20.87
CA LYS A 167 -4.04 3.01 -21.87
C LYS A 167 -2.87 2.25 -21.24
N LEU A 168 -2.13 2.88 -20.34
CA LEU A 168 -1.05 2.25 -19.58
C LEU A 168 -1.56 1.36 -18.45
N LYS A 169 -2.89 1.20 -18.27
CA LYS A 169 -3.54 0.46 -17.17
C LYS A 169 -3.01 0.86 -15.80
N CYS A 170 -2.59 2.10 -15.66
CA CYS A 170 -1.97 2.65 -14.44
C CYS A 170 -0.77 1.85 -13.93
N LYS A 171 -0.23 0.94 -14.75
CA LYS A 171 0.82 0.00 -14.39
C LYS A 171 2.01 0.68 -13.67
N PRO A 172 2.59 1.79 -14.18
CA PRO A 172 3.74 2.41 -13.52
C PRO A 172 3.43 2.95 -12.11
N LEU A 173 2.21 3.45 -11.90
CA LEU A 173 1.78 3.94 -10.57
C LEU A 173 1.55 2.78 -9.60
N LEU A 174 0.91 1.70 -10.06
CA LEU A 174 0.69 0.50 -9.26
C LEU A 174 2.02 -0.17 -8.91
N GLU A 175 2.95 -0.28 -9.85
CA GLU A 175 4.29 -0.80 -9.59
C GLU A 175 4.99 0.03 -8.50
N THR A 176 4.94 1.36 -8.58
CA THR A 176 5.54 2.24 -7.57
C THR A 176 4.89 2.07 -6.19
N ILE A 177 3.56 1.88 -6.11
CA ILE A 177 2.83 1.71 -4.86
C ILE A 177 3.22 0.39 -4.18
N PHE A 178 3.30 -0.70 -4.95
CA PHE A 178 3.53 -2.05 -4.42
C PHE A 178 4.98 -2.54 -4.55
N GLU A 179 5.93 -1.64 -4.83
CA GLU A 179 7.35 -1.94 -4.80
C GLU A 179 7.87 -1.78 -3.36
N CYS A 180 8.15 -2.90 -2.70
CA CYS A 180 8.50 -2.92 -1.27
C CYS A 180 9.78 -2.17 -0.91
N ASP A 181 10.69 -1.99 -1.87
CA ASP A 181 11.98 -1.32 -1.66
C ASP A 181 11.90 0.20 -1.88
N ARG A 182 10.73 0.72 -2.29
CA ARG A 182 10.54 2.16 -2.50
C ARG A 182 10.26 2.91 -1.20
N GLU A 183 10.70 4.15 -1.17
CA GLU A 183 10.44 5.04 -0.04
C GLU A 183 8.93 5.25 0.18
N PRO A 184 8.46 5.19 1.43
CA PRO A 184 7.04 5.34 1.76
C PRO A 184 6.41 6.64 1.24
N ILE A 185 7.21 7.72 1.13
CA ILE A 185 6.75 8.99 0.59
C ILE A 185 6.38 8.90 -0.90
N LEU A 186 7.13 8.10 -1.65
CA LEU A 186 6.89 7.88 -3.07
C LEU A 186 5.65 7.02 -3.29
N GLN A 187 5.52 5.93 -2.53
CA GLN A 187 4.34 5.06 -2.55
C GLN A 187 3.06 5.86 -2.23
N ALA A 188 3.08 6.65 -1.16
CA ALA A 188 1.94 7.49 -0.79
C ALA A 188 1.61 8.56 -1.84
N SER A 189 2.62 9.12 -2.51
CA SER A 189 2.41 10.13 -3.56
C SER A 189 1.81 9.51 -4.83
N ALA A 190 2.27 8.32 -5.23
CA ALA A 190 1.71 7.57 -6.36
C ALA A 190 0.25 7.15 -6.10
N SER A 191 -0.06 6.68 -4.90
CA SER A 191 -1.44 6.35 -4.49
C SER A 191 -2.37 7.57 -4.58
N ARG A 192 -1.93 8.75 -4.15
CA ARG A 192 -2.71 9.99 -4.28
C ARG A 192 -2.99 10.38 -5.73
N VAL A 193 -2.02 10.18 -6.64
CA VAL A 193 -2.25 10.41 -8.08
C VAL A 193 -3.35 9.49 -8.59
N LEU A 194 -3.27 8.20 -8.29
CA LEU A 194 -4.30 7.23 -8.68
C LEU A 194 -5.69 7.62 -8.19
N GLN A 195 -5.83 7.97 -6.92
CA GLN A 195 -7.10 8.40 -6.34
C GLN A 195 -7.62 9.71 -6.95
N ALA A 196 -6.73 10.65 -7.29
CA ALA A 196 -7.12 11.92 -7.91
C ALA A 196 -7.60 11.72 -9.36
N VAL A 197 -6.95 10.85 -10.12
CA VAL A 197 -7.27 10.61 -11.54
C VAL A 197 -8.46 9.66 -11.69
N PHE A 198 -8.50 8.59 -10.90
CA PHE A 198 -9.50 7.53 -10.99
C PHE A 198 -10.27 7.35 -9.67
N PRO A 199 -11.20 8.26 -9.36
CA PRO A 199 -11.99 8.16 -8.13
C PRO A 199 -13.00 7.00 -8.14
N LYS A 200 -13.22 6.37 -9.30
CA LYS A 200 -14.14 5.23 -9.47
C LYS A 200 -13.37 4.02 -10.00
N LYS A 201 -13.65 2.85 -9.42
CA LYS A 201 -13.03 1.57 -9.77
C LYS A 201 -13.17 1.18 -11.24
N GLU A 202 -14.30 1.51 -11.85
CA GLU A 202 -14.69 1.05 -13.19
C GLU A 202 -13.76 1.48 -14.32
N ILE A 203 -12.86 2.43 -14.04
CA ILE A 203 -12.05 3.09 -15.06
C ILE A 203 -10.69 2.40 -15.29
N TYR A 204 -10.14 1.64 -14.35
CA TYR A 204 -8.81 1.00 -14.50
C TYR A 204 -8.81 -0.52 -14.37
N HIS A 205 -9.98 -1.13 -14.53
CA HIS A 205 -10.16 -2.59 -14.52
C HIS A 205 -10.59 -3.18 -15.89
N GLN A 206 -10.56 -2.40 -16.96
CA GLN A 206 -10.86 -2.90 -18.29
C GLN A 206 -9.63 -3.47 -18.99
#